data_9a3a16f0392ca1a924f4a6ec6da9f371
#
_entry.id   9a3a16f0392ca1a924f4a6ec6da9f371
#
_cell.length_a   1.000
_cell.length_b   1.000
_cell.length_c   1.000
_cell.angle_alpha   90.00
_cell.angle_beta   90.00
_cell.angle_gamma   90.00
#
_symmetry.space_group_name_H-M   'P 1'
#
loop_
_entity.id
_entity.type
_entity.pdbx_description
1 polymer ?
#
loop_
_entity_poly.entity_id
_entity_poly.type
_entity_poly.pdbx_seq_one_letter_code
_entity_poly.pdbx_strand_id
1 'polypeptide(L)'
;LTIEKKTMNITEIQELLPHRYPFLLIDRVIDFEEAKHLTAIKNVSVNEPQFTGHFPQLPVFPGVLILEAMAQATGLLAFKSFGAPSGNELYYFASVDNAKFRKPVTPGDQLVIEVEFVKERRGIAAFKCAAKVDGDVVCSADLKCARREF
;
A
#
# COMPACT_ATOMS: atom_id res chain seq x y z
N LEU A 1 2.33 29.58 13.67
CA LEU A 1 2.59 28.72 12.52
C LEU A 1 1.83 27.41 12.64
N THR A 2 1.05 27.07 11.62
CA THR A 2 0.35 25.80 11.57
C THR A 2 1.25 24.78 10.86
N ILE A 3 1.60 23.71 11.55
CA ILE A 3 2.34 22.62 10.93
C ILE A 3 1.31 21.70 10.26
N GLU A 4 1.43 21.53 8.97
CA GLU A 4 0.55 20.64 8.22
C GLU A 4 0.82 19.20 8.58
N LYS A 5 -0.25 18.45 8.86
CA LYS A 5 -0.15 17.03 9.23
C LYS A 5 0.14 16.17 8.00
N LYS A 6 1.23 15.42 8.04
CA LYS A 6 1.68 14.52 6.98
C LYS A 6 1.65 13.05 7.39
N THR A 7 0.78 12.70 8.34
CA THR A 7 0.61 11.33 8.82
C THR A 7 -0.87 10.95 8.81
N MET A 8 -1.14 9.65 8.83
CA MET A 8 -2.51 9.15 8.98
C MET A 8 -2.51 7.95 9.93
N ASN A 9 -3.41 7.98 10.91
CA ASN A 9 -3.65 6.82 11.77
C ASN A 9 -4.62 5.86 11.07
N ILE A 10 -4.88 4.70 11.71
CA ILE A 10 -5.74 3.68 11.10
C ILE A 10 -7.16 4.15 10.84
N THR A 11 -7.71 5.00 11.72
CA THR A 11 -9.05 5.53 11.54
C THR A 11 -9.13 6.39 10.28
N GLU A 12 -8.14 7.24 10.07
CA GLU A 12 -8.05 8.09 8.88
C GLU A 12 -7.85 7.25 7.61
N ILE A 13 -7.05 6.19 7.69
CA ILE A 13 -6.85 5.26 6.58
C ILE A 13 -8.18 4.59 6.21
N GLN A 14 -8.94 4.15 7.20
CA GLN A 14 -10.24 3.48 6.95
C GLN A 14 -11.29 4.43 6.36
N GLU A 15 -11.15 5.72 6.55
CA GLU A 15 -12.03 6.70 5.92
C GLU A 15 -11.79 6.80 4.41
N LEU A 16 -10.58 6.50 3.96
CA LEU A 16 -10.20 6.59 2.55
C LEU A 16 -10.24 5.25 1.83
N LEU A 17 -9.77 4.17 2.46
CA LEU A 17 -9.73 2.84 1.84
C LEU A 17 -10.99 2.05 2.22
N PRO A 18 -11.64 1.39 1.25
CA PRO A 18 -12.81 0.54 1.56
C PRO A 18 -12.41 -0.81 2.14
N HIS A 19 -11.15 -1.19 2.00
CA HIS A 19 -10.63 -2.48 2.47
C HIS A 19 -10.85 -2.66 3.97
N ARG A 20 -11.14 -3.89 4.40
CA ARG A 20 -11.31 -4.27 5.81
C ARG A 20 -10.64 -5.61 6.06
N TYR A 21 -10.58 -6.02 7.32
CA TYR A 21 -10.03 -7.31 7.70
C TYR A 21 -10.61 -8.43 6.81
N PRO A 22 -9.82 -9.34 6.27
CA PRO A 22 -8.36 -9.47 6.48
C PRO A 22 -7.51 -8.78 5.40
N PHE A 23 -8.09 -7.89 4.60
CA PHE A 23 -7.46 -7.36 3.40
C PHE A 23 -7.03 -5.89 3.50
N LEU A 24 -7.16 -5.26 4.66
CA LEU A 24 -6.60 -3.94 4.89
C LEU A 24 -5.15 -4.12 5.36
N LEU A 25 -4.19 -3.69 4.53
CA LEU A 25 -2.78 -4.00 4.70
C LEU A 25 -1.90 -2.78 5.03
N ILE A 26 -2.50 -1.66 5.41
CA ILE A 26 -1.76 -0.47 5.84
C ILE A 26 -2.14 -0.14 7.28
N ASP A 27 -1.15 -0.06 8.14
CA ASP A 27 -1.36 0.22 9.56
C ASP A 27 -1.21 1.70 9.90
N ARG A 28 -0.34 2.41 9.20
CA ARG A 28 -0.10 3.84 9.43
C ARG A 28 0.57 4.46 8.21
N VAL A 29 0.26 5.72 7.94
CA VAL A 29 1.06 6.56 7.03
C VAL A 29 1.95 7.43 7.89
N ILE A 30 3.24 7.37 7.65
CA ILE A 30 4.23 8.09 8.47
C ILE A 30 4.75 9.36 7.82
N ASP A 31 4.55 9.52 6.51
CA ASP A 31 4.89 10.74 5.79
C ASP A 31 4.23 10.74 4.42
N PHE A 32 3.80 11.90 3.93
CA PHE A 32 3.37 12.03 2.55
C PHE A 32 3.41 13.48 2.09
N GLU A 33 3.54 13.65 0.79
CA GLU A 33 3.37 14.94 0.11
C GLU A 33 2.44 14.72 -1.08
N GLU A 34 1.35 15.46 -1.12
CA GLU A 34 0.32 15.32 -2.17
C GLU A 34 0.92 15.44 -3.56
N ALA A 35 0.49 14.55 -4.46
CA ALA A 35 0.95 14.44 -5.84
C ALA A 35 2.46 14.17 -5.97
N LYS A 36 3.12 13.67 -4.92
CA LYS A 36 4.55 13.35 -4.94
C LYS A 36 4.86 11.99 -4.37
N HIS A 37 4.72 11.80 -3.06
CA HIS A 37 5.11 10.53 -2.42
C HIS A 37 4.31 10.25 -1.16
N LEU A 38 4.36 8.99 -0.74
CA LEU A 38 3.79 8.56 0.54
C LEU A 38 4.60 7.39 1.07
N THR A 39 4.84 7.41 2.39
CA THR A 39 5.48 6.32 3.11
C THR A 39 4.52 5.78 4.16
N ALA A 40 4.28 4.47 4.11
CA ALA A 40 3.36 3.78 5.00
C ALA A 40 4.04 2.59 5.65
N ILE A 41 3.45 2.08 6.73
CA ILE A 41 3.93 0.86 7.37
C ILE A 41 2.83 -0.20 7.40
N LYS A 42 3.27 -1.46 7.24
CA LYS A 42 2.48 -2.66 7.44
C LYS A 42 3.24 -3.53 8.45
N ASN A 43 2.65 -3.77 9.59
CA ASN A 43 3.23 -4.68 10.58
C ASN A 43 2.81 -6.11 10.23
N VAL A 44 3.78 -7.01 10.09
CA VAL A 44 3.52 -8.41 9.75
C VAL A 44 3.48 -9.21 11.04
N SER A 45 2.33 -9.85 11.29
CA SER A 45 2.09 -10.65 12.49
C SER A 45 1.67 -12.06 12.09
N VAL A 46 2.11 -13.06 12.88
CA VAL A 46 1.64 -14.43 12.66
C VAL A 46 0.11 -14.53 12.85
N ASN A 47 -0.48 -13.57 13.55
CA ASN A 47 -1.94 -13.51 13.74
C ASN A 47 -2.65 -12.89 12.54
N GLU A 48 -2.35 -13.39 11.35
CA GLU A 48 -2.99 -13.03 10.09
C GLU A 48 -3.39 -14.29 9.34
N PRO A 49 -4.57 -14.33 8.73
CA PRO A 49 -5.13 -15.59 8.19
C PRO A 49 -4.31 -16.25 7.10
N GLN A 50 -3.56 -15.49 6.28
CA GLN A 50 -2.79 -16.07 5.18
C GLN A 50 -1.68 -17.02 5.66
N PHE A 51 -1.19 -16.86 6.89
CA PHE A 51 -0.13 -17.71 7.40
C PHE A 51 -0.62 -19.14 7.77
N THR A 52 -1.92 -19.34 7.82
CA THR A 52 -2.49 -20.67 7.99
C THR A 52 -2.10 -21.60 6.83
N GLY A 53 -2.01 -21.05 5.63
CA GLY A 53 -1.69 -21.80 4.42
C GLY A 53 -0.37 -21.49 3.74
N HIS A 54 0.24 -20.35 4.07
CA HIS A 54 1.43 -19.88 3.33
C HIS A 54 2.60 -19.60 4.28
N PHE A 55 3.27 -20.58 4.89
CA PHE A 55 3.03 -22.01 4.81
C PHE A 55 2.90 -22.59 6.22
N PRO A 56 2.24 -23.74 6.40
CA PRO A 56 2.05 -24.30 7.76
C PRO A 56 3.32 -24.50 8.56
N GLN A 57 4.44 -24.92 7.93
CA GLN A 57 5.69 -25.14 8.61
C GLN A 57 6.62 -23.92 8.62
N LEU A 58 6.38 -22.94 7.75
CA LEU A 58 7.24 -21.76 7.62
C LEU A 58 6.41 -20.58 7.12
N PRO A 59 6.02 -19.67 8.03
CA PRO A 59 5.20 -18.54 7.64
C PRO A 59 6.00 -17.54 6.79
N VAL A 60 5.54 -17.30 5.57
CA VAL A 60 6.12 -16.31 4.65
C VAL A 60 4.99 -15.41 4.18
N PHE A 61 5.18 -14.11 4.29
CA PHE A 61 4.18 -13.15 3.82
C PHE A 61 4.13 -13.21 2.29
N PRO A 62 2.96 -13.50 1.70
CA PRO A 62 2.86 -13.68 0.25
C PRO A 62 3.31 -12.44 -0.51
N GLY A 63 4.18 -12.63 -1.51
CA GLY A 63 4.66 -11.51 -2.34
C GLY A 63 3.53 -10.75 -3.02
N VAL A 64 2.48 -11.46 -3.46
CA VAL A 64 1.31 -10.81 -4.07
C VAL A 64 0.58 -9.89 -3.10
N LEU A 65 0.63 -10.17 -1.79
CA LEU A 65 0.06 -9.29 -0.77
C LEU A 65 0.96 -8.09 -0.50
N ILE A 66 2.26 -8.19 -0.74
CA ILE A 66 3.14 -7.01 -0.69
C ILE A 66 2.75 -6.05 -1.83
N LEU A 67 2.51 -6.58 -3.02
CA LEU A 67 2.01 -5.77 -4.14
C LEU A 67 0.68 -5.11 -3.79
N GLU A 68 -0.23 -5.86 -3.15
CA GLU A 68 -1.51 -5.31 -2.71
C GLU A 68 -1.33 -4.18 -1.69
N ALA A 69 -0.43 -4.37 -0.71
CA ALA A 69 -0.13 -3.34 0.28
C ALA A 69 0.41 -2.07 -0.38
N MET A 70 1.30 -2.24 -1.37
CA MET A 70 1.81 -1.10 -2.15
C MET A 70 0.68 -0.41 -2.91
N ALA A 71 -0.24 -1.16 -3.51
CA ALA A 71 -1.39 -0.58 -4.20
C ALA A 71 -2.29 0.21 -3.25
N GLN A 72 -2.53 -0.29 -2.05
CA GLN A 72 -3.31 0.43 -1.05
C GLN A 72 -2.62 1.74 -0.64
N ALA A 73 -1.31 1.72 -0.49
CA ALA A 73 -0.54 2.93 -0.21
C ALA A 73 -0.67 3.95 -1.36
N THR A 74 -0.64 3.49 -2.62
CA THR A 74 -0.87 4.38 -3.76
C THR A 74 -2.27 4.98 -3.73
N GLY A 75 -3.25 4.19 -3.30
CA GLY A 75 -4.65 4.66 -3.16
C GLY A 75 -4.76 5.80 -2.16
N LEU A 76 -4.09 5.68 -1.03
CA LEU A 76 -4.07 6.74 -0.03
C LEU A 76 -3.47 8.02 -0.58
N LEU A 77 -2.35 7.92 -1.31
CA LEU A 77 -1.74 9.08 -1.94
C LEU A 77 -2.66 9.69 -3.00
N ALA A 78 -3.29 8.85 -3.83
CA ALA A 78 -4.19 9.32 -4.87
C ALA A 78 -5.40 10.04 -4.28
N PHE A 79 -6.00 9.50 -3.22
CA PHE A 79 -7.17 10.13 -2.59
C PHE A 79 -6.81 11.44 -1.90
N LYS A 80 -5.63 11.54 -1.31
CA LYS A 80 -5.14 12.80 -0.73
C LYS A 80 -4.80 13.83 -1.80
N SER A 81 -4.32 13.37 -2.95
CA SER A 81 -3.85 14.26 -4.03
C SER A 81 -4.98 14.74 -4.94
N PHE A 82 -5.95 13.86 -5.25
CA PHE A 82 -6.95 14.10 -6.29
C PHE A 82 -8.38 14.01 -5.79
N GLY A 83 -8.58 13.92 -4.48
CA GLY A 83 -9.89 13.91 -3.85
C GLY A 83 -10.28 12.55 -3.30
N ALA A 84 -10.99 12.57 -2.16
CA ALA A 84 -11.48 11.39 -1.50
C ALA A 84 -12.43 10.59 -2.42
N PRO A 85 -12.53 9.27 -2.23
CA PRO A 85 -13.41 8.46 -3.08
C PRO A 85 -14.88 8.79 -2.81
N SER A 86 -15.70 8.73 -3.87
CA SER A 86 -17.15 8.76 -3.70
C SER A 86 -17.63 7.39 -3.20
N GLY A 87 -18.87 7.30 -2.71
CA GLY A 87 -19.43 6.05 -2.22
C GLY A 87 -19.55 4.95 -3.26
N ASN A 88 -19.44 5.29 -4.55
CA ASN A 88 -19.58 4.36 -5.66
C ASN A 88 -18.26 4.09 -6.38
N GLU A 89 -17.12 4.47 -5.80
CA GLU A 89 -15.82 4.24 -6.41
C GLU A 89 -15.10 3.04 -5.83
N LEU A 90 -14.44 2.29 -6.71
CA LEU A 90 -13.48 1.25 -6.35
C LEU A 90 -12.10 1.66 -6.82
N TYR A 91 -11.09 1.12 -6.14
CA TYR A 91 -9.69 1.34 -6.47
C TYR A 91 -9.02 -0.01 -6.64
N TYR A 92 -8.49 -0.27 -7.83
CA TYR A 92 -7.91 -1.57 -8.14
C TYR A 92 -6.78 -1.46 -9.15
N PHE A 93 -6.04 -2.55 -9.30
CA PHE A 93 -4.93 -2.62 -10.24
C PHE A 93 -5.39 -2.44 -11.68
N ALA A 94 -4.65 -1.62 -12.43
CA ALA A 94 -4.72 -1.59 -13.89
C ALA A 94 -3.55 -2.36 -14.49
N SER A 95 -2.34 -2.24 -13.92
CA SER A 95 -1.19 -3.03 -14.35
C SER A 95 -0.14 -3.12 -13.26
N VAL A 96 0.67 -4.17 -13.34
CA VAL A 96 1.85 -4.38 -12.50
C VAL A 96 3.01 -4.67 -13.43
N ASP A 97 4.04 -3.84 -13.40
CA ASP A 97 5.22 -3.99 -14.23
C ASP A 97 6.48 -4.04 -13.38
N ASN A 98 7.50 -4.76 -13.87
CA ASN A 98 8.80 -4.83 -13.22
C ASN A 98 8.74 -5.26 -11.76
N ALA A 99 7.82 -6.17 -11.42
CA ALA A 99 7.71 -6.68 -10.06
C ALA A 99 8.90 -7.58 -9.74
N LYS A 100 9.57 -7.29 -8.62
CA LYS A 100 10.72 -8.06 -8.15
C LYS A 100 10.56 -8.36 -6.68
N PHE A 101 10.78 -9.63 -6.33
CA PHE A 101 10.69 -10.13 -4.96
C PHE A 101 12.11 -10.56 -4.57
N ARG A 102 12.75 -9.79 -3.68
CA ARG A 102 14.19 -9.95 -3.42
C ARG A 102 14.48 -10.75 -2.16
N LYS A 103 13.64 -10.65 -1.14
CA LYS A 103 13.83 -11.32 0.15
C LYS A 103 12.49 -11.74 0.71
N PRO A 104 12.41 -12.88 1.41
CA PRO A 104 11.18 -13.27 2.09
C PRO A 104 10.88 -12.32 3.24
N VAL A 105 9.60 -12.12 3.49
CA VAL A 105 9.07 -11.32 4.60
C VAL A 105 8.35 -12.27 5.54
N THR A 106 8.63 -12.17 6.83
CA THR A 106 8.12 -13.12 7.82
C THR A 106 7.47 -12.38 8.99
N PRO A 107 6.64 -13.08 9.80
CA PRO A 107 6.06 -12.46 10.99
C PRO A 107 7.11 -11.86 11.91
N GLY A 108 6.85 -10.66 12.40
CA GLY A 108 7.79 -9.86 13.16
C GLY A 108 8.45 -8.75 12.35
N ASP A 109 8.42 -8.86 11.01
CA ASP A 109 8.94 -7.80 10.15
C ASP A 109 7.96 -6.63 10.09
N GLN A 110 8.50 -5.43 9.92
CA GLN A 110 7.70 -4.26 9.57
C GLN A 110 8.05 -3.85 8.15
N LEU A 111 7.05 -3.86 7.27
CA LEU A 111 7.21 -3.34 5.92
C LEU A 111 7.10 -1.83 5.95
N VAL A 112 8.11 -1.16 5.42
CA VAL A 112 8.06 0.28 5.13
C VAL A 112 7.82 0.39 3.64
N ILE A 113 6.66 0.91 3.28
CA ILE A 113 6.18 0.98 1.90
C ILE A 113 6.33 2.40 1.41
N GLU A 114 7.12 2.57 0.36
CA GLU A 114 7.36 3.88 -0.27
C GLU A 114 6.75 3.88 -1.66
N VAL A 115 5.87 4.84 -1.91
CA VAL A 115 5.25 5.02 -3.22
C VAL A 115 5.53 6.41 -3.72
N GLU A 116 5.90 6.51 -4.99
CA GLU A 116 6.22 7.75 -5.66
C GLU A 116 5.26 7.93 -6.83
N PHE A 117 4.52 9.04 -6.84
CA PHE A 117 3.60 9.36 -7.93
C PHE A 117 4.39 9.73 -9.18
N VAL A 118 4.01 9.14 -10.31
CA VAL A 118 4.65 9.42 -11.61
C VAL A 118 3.75 10.28 -12.48
N LYS A 119 2.51 9.82 -12.72
CA LYS A 119 1.54 10.55 -13.54
C LYS A 119 0.13 10.00 -13.32
N GLU A 120 -0.85 10.81 -13.68
CA GLU A 120 -2.25 10.40 -13.69
C GLU A 120 -2.85 10.77 -15.04
N ARG A 121 -3.65 9.87 -15.60
CA ARG A 121 -4.31 10.10 -16.86
C ARG A 121 -5.61 9.30 -16.93
N ARG A 122 -6.72 10.00 -17.09
CA ARG A 122 -8.06 9.41 -17.26
C ARG A 122 -8.44 8.44 -16.14
N GLY A 123 -8.15 8.83 -14.89
CA GLY A 123 -8.45 8.01 -13.73
C GLY A 123 -7.49 6.86 -13.48
N ILE A 124 -6.41 6.75 -14.27
CA ILE A 124 -5.35 5.76 -14.06
C ILE A 124 -4.10 6.50 -13.60
N ALA A 125 -3.63 6.16 -12.39
CA ALA A 125 -2.44 6.75 -11.81
C ALA A 125 -1.30 5.75 -11.82
N ALA A 126 -0.10 6.22 -12.16
CA ALA A 126 1.11 5.41 -12.22
C ALA A 126 2.04 5.79 -11.06
N PHE A 127 2.64 4.76 -10.44
CA PHE A 127 3.50 4.91 -9.27
C PHE A 127 4.72 4.01 -9.37
N LYS A 128 5.84 4.47 -8.80
CA LYS A 128 6.98 3.60 -8.49
C LYS A 128 6.89 3.23 -7.02
N CYS A 129 6.98 1.93 -6.73
CA CYS A 129 6.76 1.42 -5.39
C CYS A 129 7.91 0.54 -4.93
N ALA A 130 8.25 0.65 -3.65
CA ALA A 130 9.20 -0.24 -2.99
C ALA A 130 8.72 -0.56 -1.59
N ALA A 131 8.96 -1.79 -1.15
CA ALA A 131 8.74 -2.20 0.22
C ALA A 131 10.09 -2.60 0.83
N LYS A 132 10.33 -2.15 2.04
CA LYS A 132 11.61 -2.36 2.74
C LYS A 132 11.38 -2.99 4.11
N VAL A 133 12.34 -3.81 4.52
CA VAL A 133 12.44 -4.32 5.89
C VAL A 133 13.83 -3.96 6.39
N ASP A 134 13.93 -3.27 7.52
CA ASP A 134 15.19 -2.83 8.12
C ASP A 134 16.10 -2.10 7.10
N GLY A 135 15.49 -1.29 6.23
CA GLY A 135 16.21 -0.50 5.24
C GLY A 135 16.54 -1.22 3.93
N ASP A 136 16.35 -2.54 3.86
CA ASP A 136 16.61 -3.31 2.64
C ASP A 136 15.34 -3.47 1.80
N VAL A 137 15.45 -3.23 0.50
CA VAL A 137 14.32 -3.47 -0.42
C VAL A 137 14.03 -4.96 -0.50
N VAL A 138 12.82 -5.35 -0.14
CA VAL A 138 12.36 -6.74 -0.23
C VAL A 138 11.47 -6.97 -1.45
N CYS A 139 10.80 -5.92 -1.92
CA CYS A 139 9.92 -5.98 -3.09
C CYS A 139 9.88 -4.60 -3.76
N SER A 140 9.80 -4.59 -5.08
CA SER A 140 9.61 -3.35 -5.84
C SER A 140 8.76 -3.62 -7.07
N ALA A 141 8.04 -2.61 -7.54
CA ALA A 141 7.20 -2.72 -8.73
C ALA A 141 6.78 -1.33 -9.23
N ASP A 142 6.41 -1.28 -10.50
CA ASP A 142 5.74 -0.14 -11.09
C ASP A 142 4.26 -0.48 -11.17
N LEU A 143 3.42 0.29 -10.50
CA LEU A 143 1.99 0.01 -10.41
C LEU A 143 1.19 1.08 -11.13
N LYS A 144 0.15 0.65 -11.83
CA LYS A 144 -0.92 1.53 -12.29
C LYS A 144 -2.21 1.08 -11.64
N CYS A 145 -2.92 2.03 -11.06
CA CYS A 145 -4.17 1.76 -10.38
C CYS A 145 -5.27 2.66 -10.93
N ALA A 146 -6.48 2.14 -10.95
CA ALA A 146 -7.63 2.83 -11.53
C ALA A 146 -8.68 3.14 -10.48
N ARG A 147 -9.25 4.34 -10.58
CA ARG A 147 -10.46 4.73 -9.85
C ARG A 147 -11.63 4.54 -10.82
N ARG A 148 -12.61 3.74 -10.46
CA ARG A 148 -13.77 3.48 -11.30
C ARG A 148 -15.04 3.50 -10.46
N GLU A 149 -16.08 4.08 -11.03
CA GLU A 149 -17.42 3.98 -10.46
C GLU A 149 -18.06 2.65 -10.82
N PHE A 150 -18.95 2.16 -9.95
CA PHE A 150 -19.71 0.93 -10.16
C PHE A 150 -21.20 1.16 -9.98
#